data_c3e65b553265123b7078ecb605b46e1f
#
_entry.id   c3e65b553265123b7078ecb605b46e1f
#
_cell.length_a   1.000
_cell.length_b   1.000
_cell.length_c   1.000
_cell.angle_alpha   90.00
_cell.angle_beta   90.00
_cell.angle_gamma   90.00
#
_symmetry.space_group_name_H-M   'P 1'
#
loop_
_entity.id
_entity.type
_entity.pdbx_description
1 polymer ?
#
loop_
_entity_poly.entity_id
_entity_poly.type
_entity_poly.pdbx_seq_one_letter_code
_entity_poly.pdbx_strand_id
1 'polypeptide(L)'
;VGDYHYFRSFAGFLIGRVQLSTGRVEYLQVPVQALRKKDAKEEMHWKKTLPNDMKNADGYRATQDKRNAGNGWGHVSATSPIVVGNRMYIPTMVGTVYVINWRSKVLDQSALVSVSDLGHQGQTWTLSSLSYSASRLYARTLKELICIEEQKQ
;
A
#
# COMPACT_ATOMS: atom_id res chain seq x y z
N VAL A 1 -13.20 8.75 -6.67
CA VAL A 1 -13.09 8.35 -8.07
C VAL A 1 -14.46 7.87 -8.56
N GLY A 2 -14.96 8.45 -9.63
CA GLY A 2 -16.36 8.22 -10.03
C GLY A 2 -17.31 8.59 -8.90
N ASP A 3 -18.33 7.74 -8.68
CA ASP A 3 -19.32 7.91 -7.59
C ASP A 3 -18.84 7.34 -6.24
N TYR A 4 -17.52 7.07 -6.07
CA TYR A 4 -17.00 6.44 -4.86
C TYR A 4 -15.94 7.27 -4.17
N HIS A 5 -16.04 7.35 -2.84
CA HIS A 5 -14.97 7.77 -1.96
C HIS A 5 -14.28 6.55 -1.35
N TYR A 6 -12.98 6.39 -1.61
CA TYR A 6 -12.17 5.29 -1.07
C TYR A 6 -11.42 5.75 0.18
N PHE A 7 -11.31 4.86 1.14
CA PHE A 7 -10.59 5.12 2.38
C PHE A 7 -9.92 3.84 2.90
N ARG A 8 -8.96 4.00 3.80
CA ARG A 8 -8.41 2.92 4.60
C ARG A 8 -8.93 2.99 6.01
N SER A 9 -9.33 1.85 6.54
CA SER A 9 -9.65 1.73 7.96
C SER A 9 -8.36 1.66 8.79
N PHE A 10 -8.33 2.41 9.86
CA PHE A 10 -7.25 2.35 10.85
C PHE A 10 -7.25 1.04 11.64
N ALA A 11 -8.40 0.43 11.81
CA ALA A 11 -8.57 -0.82 12.52
C ALA A 11 -8.99 -1.91 11.52
N GLY A 12 -8.31 -3.05 11.53
CA GLY A 12 -8.75 -4.23 10.80
C GLY A 12 -8.22 -4.40 9.37
N PHE A 13 -7.28 -3.55 8.91
CA PHE A 13 -6.64 -3.71 7.60
C PHE A 13 -7.65 -3.85 6.44
N LEU A 14 -8.59 -2.91 6.40
CA LEU A 14 -9.64 -2.86 5.42
C LEU A 14 -9.41 -1.68 4.47
N ILE A 15 -9.62 -1.93 3.18
CA ILE A 15 -9.87 -0.88 2.20
C ILE A 15 -11.39 -0.74 2.11
N GLY A 16 -11.90 0.46 2.31
CA GLY A 16 -13.32 0.75 2.22
C GLY A 16 -13.62 1.66 1.04
N ARG A 17 -14.87 1.60 0.56
CA ARG A 17 -15.42 2.64 -0.29
C ARG A 17 -16.86 2.94 0.12
N VAL A 18 -17.26 4.18 -0.02
CA VAL A 18 -18.64 4.62 0.12
C VAL A 18 -19.13 5.15 -1.23
N GLN A 19 -20.28 4.69 -1.65
CA GLN A 19 -20.96 5.23 -2.83
C GLN A 19 -21.62 6.56 -2.45
N LEU A 20 -21.22 7.64 -3.10
CA LEU A 20 -21.63 9.00 -2.73
C LEU A 20 -23.13 9.25 -2.97
N SER A 21 -23.67 8.65 -4.03
CA SER A 21 -25.09 8.80 -4.39
C SER A 21 -26.05 8.07 -3.45
N THR A 22 -25.62 6.98 -2.80
CA THR A 22 -26.50 6.10 -2.01
C THR A 22 -26.10 5.98 -0.55
N GLY A 23 -24.86 6.34 -0.18
CA GLY A 23 -24.29 6.11 1.13
C GLY A 23 -23.89 4.65 1.40
N ARG A 24 -24.03 3.74 0.43
CA ARG A 24 -23.66 2.34 0.60
C ARG A 24 -22.16 2.20 0.84
N VAL A 25 -21.80 1.46 1.88
CA VAL A 25 -20.39 1.19 2.25
C VAL A 25 -20.04 -0.25 1.95
N GLU A 26 -18.86 -0.47 1.40
CA GLU A 26 -18.29 -1.78 1.12
C GLU A 26 -16.86 -1.85 1.67
N TYR A 27 -16.42 -3.05 2.09
CA TYR A 27 -15.11 -3.28 2.65
C TYR A 27 -14.42 -4.47 2.01
N LEU A 28 -13.12 -4.30 1.77
CA LEU A 28 -12.22 -5.34 1.31
C LEU A 28 -11.13 -5.56 2.36
N GLN A 29 -11.06 -6.77 2.92
CA GLN A 29 -9.95 -7.14 3.79
C GLN A 29 -8.70 -7.42 2.97
N VAL A 30 -7.57 -6.84 3.39
CA VAL A 30 -6.28 -6.99 2.73
C VAL A 30 -5.20 -7.41 3.73
N PRO A 31 -4.13 -8.10 3.29
CA PRO A 31 -2.99 -8.36 4.16
C PRO A 31 -2.37 -7.04 4.62
N VAL A 32 -1.88 -7.01 5.83
CA VAL A 32 -1.25 -5.81 6.41
C VAL A 32 0.10 -5.51 5.79
N GLN A 33 0.80 -6.56 5.37
CA GLN A 33 2.11 -6.45 4.73
C GLN A 33 2.33 -7.61 3.76
N ALA A 34 2.94 -7.31 2.61
CA ALA A 34 3.54 -8.29 1.72
C ALA A 34 5.05 -8.19 1.82
N LEU A 35 5.72 -9.33 1.77
CA LEU A 35 7.17 -9.43 1.74
C LEU A 35 7.61 -10.22 0.53
N ARG A 36 8.43 -9.62 -0.32
CA ARG A 36 9.06 -10.32 -1.43
C ARG A 36 10.24 -11.13 -0.93
N LYS A 37 10.15 -12.45 -1.03
CA LYS A 37 11.25 -13.36 -0.72
C LYS A 37 12.30 -13.42 -1.85
N LYS A 38 13.44 -14.02 -1.56
CA LYS A 38 14.54 -14.18 -2.53
C LYS A 38 14.16 -15.01 -3.77
N ASP A 39 13.18 -15.90 -3.64
CA ASP A 39 12.62 -16.73 -4.72
C ASP A 39 11.51 -16.01 -5.52
N ALA A 40 11.40 -14.70 -5.38
CA ALA A 40 10.38 -13.84 -5.97
C ALA A 40 8.94 -14.13 -5.55
N LYS A 41 8.71 -15.02 -4.58
CA LYS A 41 7.39 -15.24 -3.99
C LYS A 41 7.10 -14.20 -2.93
N GLU A 42 5.86 -13.77 -2.85
CA GLU A 42 5.39 -12.85 -1.82
C GLU A 42 4.74 -13.62 -0.67
N GLU A 43 5.16 -13.30 0.55
CA GLU A 43 4.54 -13.78 1.77
C GLU A 43 3.60 -12.73 2.32
N MET A 44 2.35 -13.10 2.58
CA MET A 44 1.29 -12.22 3.07
C MET A 44 1.13 -12.31 4.58
N HIS A 45 1.25 -11.18 5.26
CA HIS A 45 1.01 -11.05 6.70
C HIS A 45 -0.35 -10.39 6.92
N TRP A 46 -1.22 -11.03 7.72
CA TRP A 46 -2.62 -10.63 7.90
C TRP A 46 -2.94 -9.99 9.26
N LYS A 47 -2.07 -10.13 10.25
CA LYS A 47 -2.36 -9.70 11.62
C LYS A 47 -1.57 -8.49 12.08
N LYS A 48 -0.32 -8.41 11.69
CA LYS A 48 0.59 -7.32 12.09
C LYS A 48 1.71 -7.16 11.07
N THR A 49 2.27 -5.96 11.02
CA THR A 49 3.52 -5.71 10.28
C THR A 49 4.71 -6.34 11.01
N LEU A 50 5.72 -6.68 10.26
CA LEU A 50 6.99 -7.11 10.83
C LEU A 50 7.71 -5.93 11.48
N PRO A 51 8.54 -6.19 12.51
CA PRO A 51 9.44 -5.19 13.06
C PRO A 51 10.34 -4.61 11.96
N ASN A 52 10.49 -3.30 11.95
CA ASN A 52 11.32 -2.60 11.00
C ASN A 52 12.27 -1.66 11.76
N ASP A 53 13.56 -1.89 11.61
CA ASP A 53 14.65 -1.12 12.26
C ASP A 53 15.26 -0.08 11.32
N MET A 54 14.54 0.32 10.27
CA MET A 54 15.02 1.28 9.29
C MET A 54 15.47 2.58 9.95
N LYS A 55 16.68 2.98 9.60
CA LYS A 55 17.27 4.26 10.01
C LYS A 55 17.29 5.21 8.81
N ASN A 56 17.10 6.49 9.09
CA ASN A 56 17.36 7.55 8.12
C ASN A 56 18.86 7.77 7.90
N ALA A 57 19.23 8.71 7.05
CA ALA A 57 20.64 9.03 6.75
C ALA A 57 21.45 9.44 8.00
N ASP A 58 20.79 10.05 8.99
CA ASP A 58 21.42 10.49 10.24
C ASP A 58 21.49 9.40 11.31
N GLY A 59 21.05 8.17 10.99
CA GLY A 59 21.06 7.04 11.90
C GLY A 59 19.89 6.95 12.88
N TYR A 60 18.91 7.86 12.80
CA TYR A 60 17.71 7.79 13.62
C TYR A 60 16.76 6.71 13.13
N ARG A 61 16.19 5.92 14.02
CA ARG A 61 15.18 4.92 13.67
C ARG A 61 13.91 5.63 13.21
N ALA A 62 13.54 5.43 11.95
CA ALA A 62 12.30 5.96 11.40
C ALA A 62 11.03 5.36 12.05
N THR A 63 11.18 4.20 12.70
CA THR A 63 10.10 3.40 13.27
C THR A 63 9.94 3.55 14.79
N GLN A 64 10.63 4.49 15.43
CA GLN A 64 10.52 4.71 16.89
C GLN A 64 9.15 5.24 17.34
N ASP A 65 8.40 5.87 16.45
CA ASP A 65 7.04 6.32 16.76
C ASP A 65 6.16 5.10 17.05
N LYS A 66 5.40 5.14 18.15
CA LYS A 66 4.44 4.10 18.52
C LYS A 66 3.44 3.77 17.40
N ARG A 67 3.14 4.76 16.56
CA ARG A 67 2.32 4.58 15.35
C ARG A 67 2.97 3.65 14.33
N ASN A 68 4.27 3.48 14.38
CA ASN A 68 5.05 2.63 13.48
C ASN A 68 5.34 1.24 14.08
N ALA A 69 4.87 0.96 15.28
CA ALA A 69 5.18 -0.29 15.99
C ALA A 69 4.38 -1.52 15.50
N GLY A 70 3.63 -1.40 14.43
CA GLY A 70 2.91 -2.52 13.83
C GLY A 70 1.65 -2.96 14.57
N ASN A 71 1.20 -2.20 15.56
CA ASN A 71 -0.01 -2.51 16.34
C ASN A 71 -1.31 -1.98 15.73
N GLY A 72 -1.30 -1.68 14.45
CA GLY A 72 -2.49 -1.32 13.68
C GLY A 72 -2.84 0.16 13.65
N TRP A 73 -2.20 1.01 14.41
CA TRP A 73 -2.55 2.44 14.45
C TRP A 73 -1.81 3.26 13.38
N GLY A 74 -2.48 3.59 12.32
CA GLY A 74 -2.17 4.73 11.45
C GLY A 74 -0.94 4.67 10.57
N HIS A 75 0.06 3.90 10.93
CA HIS A 75 1.34 3.88 10.22
C HIS A 75 1.24 3.34 8.78
N VAL A 76 0.28 2.50 8.52
CA VAL A 76 0.10 1.94 7.16
C VAL A 76 -0.64 2.88 6.21
N SER A 77 -1.22 3.97 6.70
CA SER A 77 -2.18 4.81 5.94
C SER A 77 -1.70 6.22 5.63
N ALA A 78 -0.46 6.57 5.93
CA ALA A 78 0.03 7.95 5.78
C ALA A 78 0.27 8.37 4.32
N THR A 79 0.34 7.42 3.40
CA THR A 79 0.54 7.67 1.97
C THR A 79 -0.80 7.82 1.25
N SER A 80 -0.86 8.69 0.25
CA SER A 80 -2.07 8.88 -0.57
C SER A 80 -2.11 7.89 -1.73
N PRO A 81 -3.29 7.34 -2.06
CA PRO A 81 -3.48 6.54 -3.25
C PRO A 81 -3.38 7.39 -4.52
N ILE A 82 -2.99 6.75 -5.63
CA ILE A 82 -3.07 7.33 -6.97
C ILE A 82 -3.90 6.46 -7.88
N VAL A 83 -4.49 7.06 -8.90
CA VAL A 83 -5.29 6.36 -9.91
C VAL A 83 -4.64 6.51 -11.27
N VAL A 84 -4.42 5.38 -11.94
CA VAL A 84 -3.92 5.30 -13.31
C VAL A 84 -4.81 4.36 -14.10
N GLY A 85 -5.51 4.88 -15.09
CA GLY A 85 -6.48 4.10 -15.85
C GLY A 85 -7.59 3.52 -14.98
N ASN A 86 -7.70 2.19 -14.97
CA ASN A 86 -8.66 1.46 -14.14
C ASN A 86 -8.06 0.92 -12.83
N ARG A 87 -6.80 1.25 -12.52
CA ARG A 87 -6.08 0.81 -11.34
C ARG A 87 -5.97 1.93 -10.31
N MET A 88 -6.23 1.60 -9.07
CA MET A 88 -5.90 2.43 -7.92
C MET A 88 -4.76 1.77 -7.16
N TYR A 89 -3.67 2.49 -6.98
CA TYR A 89 -2.49 2.06 -6.26
C TYR A 89 -2.53 2.68 -4.87
N ILE A 90 -2.52 1.86 -3.86
CA ILE A 90 -2.62 2.27 -2.45
C ILE A 90 -1.34 1.84 -1.75
N PRO A 91 -0.32 2.71 -1.67
CA PRO A 91 0.91 2.40 -0.96
C PRO A 91 0.71 2.42 0.54
N THR A 92 1.64 1.80 1.26
CA THR A 92 1.73 1.85 2.72
C THR A 92 3.11 2.30 3.15
N MET A 93 3.23 2.75 4.39
CA MET A 93 4.51 3.18 4.93
C MET A 93 5.55 2.06 4.99
N VAL A 94 5.12 0.81 5.11
CA VAL A 94 6.00 -0.36 5.15
C VAL A 94 6.29 -0.95 3.77
N GLY A 95 5.96 -0.22 2.70
CA GLY A 95 6.28 -0.60 1.33
C GLY A 95 5.30 -1.54 0.64
N THR A 96 4.26 -1.99 1.32
CA THR A 96 3.21 -2.78 0.68
C THR A 96 2.34 -1.87 -0.18
N VAL A 97 2.11 -2.28 -1.43
CA VAL A 97 1.21 -1.59 -2.37
C VAL A 97 0.06 -2.51 -2.73
N TYR A 98 -1.15 -2.05 -2.49
CA TYR A 98 -2.35 -2.71 -2.99
C TYR A 98 -2.72 -2.08 -4.33
N VAL A 99 -3.02 -2.93 -5.30
CA VAL A 99 -3.55 -2.51 -6.60
C VAL A 99 -4.97 -3.02 -6.72
N ILE A 100 -5.93 -2.14 -6.83
CA ILE A 100 -7.34 -2.50 -6.98
C ILE A 100 -7.89 -1.99 -8.31
N ASN A 101 -8.82 -2.75 -8.86
CA ASN A 101 -9.66 -2.27 -9.95
C ASN A 101 -10.79 -1.41 -9.37
N TRP A 102 -10.60 -0.09 -9.36
CA TRP A 102 -11.59 0.82 -8.78
C TRP A 102 -12.93 0.84 -9.51
N ARG A 103 -12.99 0.31 -10.73
CA ARG A 103 -14.23 0.18 -11.53
C ARG A 103 -15.00 -1.11 -11.22
N SER A 104 -14.52 -1.96 -10.34
CA SER A 104 -15.25 -3.18 -9.95
C SER A 104 -16.62 -2.85 -9.39
N LYS A 105 -17.64 -3.60 -9.81
CA LYS A 105 -19.02 -3.41 -9.33
C LYS A 105 -19.14 -3.63 -7.83
N VAL A 106 -18.35 -4.57 -7.29
CA VAL A 106 -18.31 -4.91 -5.86
C VAL A 106 -16.87 -4.74 -5.39
N LEU A 107 -16.68 -4.25 -4.16
CA LEU A 107 -15.36 -4.18 -3.53
C LEU A 107 -15.14 -5.44 -2.70
N ASP A 108 -14.68 -6.50 -3.36
CA ASP A 108 -14.31 -7.78 -2.77
C ASP A 108 -12.93 -8.26 -3.27
N GLN A 109 -12.58 -9.51 -3.01
CA GLN A 109 -11.29 -10.07 -3.43
C GLN A 109 -11.08 -10.06 -4.95
N SER A 110 -12.16 -10.05 -5.75
CA SER A 110 -12.05 -9.94 -7.21
C SER A 110 -11.63 -8.54 -7.69
N ALA A 111 -11.84 -7.53 -6.86
CA ALA A 111 -11.36 -6.18 -7.11
C ALA A 111 -9.87 -6.01 -6.83
N LEU A 112 -9.27 -6.88 -5.99
CA LEU A 112 -7.85 -6.85 -5.66
C LEU A 112 -7.03 -7.48 -6.79
N VAL A 113 -6.29 -6.65 -7.49
CA VAL A 113 -5.47 -7.07 -8.65
C VAL A 113 -4.15 -7.66 -8.20
N SER A 114 -3.48 -6.98 -7.27
CA SER A 114 -2.22 -7.45 -6.70
C SER A 114 -1.96 -6.80 -5.33
N VAL A 115 -1.11 -7.47 -4.57
CA VAL A 115 -0.47 -6.93 -3.37
C VAL A 115 1.02 -7.17 -3.54
N SER A 116 1.82 -6.13 -3.53
CA SER A 116 3.25 -6.22 -3.82
C SER A 116 4.07 -5.49 -2.77
N ASP A 117 5.30 -5.96 -2.57
CA ASP A 117 6.32 -5.30 -1.76
C ASP A 117 7.21 -4.43 -2.65
N LEU A 118 7.35 -3.16 -2.32
CA LEU A 118 8.23 -2.22 -3.04
C LEU A 118 9.71 -2.45 -2.78
N GLY A 119 10.04 -3.09 -1.69
CA GLY A 119 11.42 -3.20 -1.24
C GLY A 119 11.91 -4.62 -1.07
N HIS A 120 13.04 -4.73 -0.42
CA HIS A 120 13.64 -6.01 -0.07
C HIS A 120 13.17 -6.45 1.32
N GLN A 121 12.37 -7.52 1.37
CA GLN A 121 12.08 -8.25 2.62
C GLN A 121 11.53 -7.38 3.77
N GLY A 122 10.62 -6.46 3.49
CA GLY A 122 10.03 -5.60 4.51
C GLY A 122 10.95 -4.49 5.04
N GLN A 123 12.07 -4.24 4.39
CA GLN A 123 13.01 -3.17 4.76
C GLN A 123 12.65 -1.81 4.15
N THR A 124 11.44 -1.67 3.65
CA THR A 124 10.96 -0.40 3.10
C THR A 124 10.28 0.41 4.18
N TRP A 125 10.56 1.69 4.22
CA TRP A 125 9.81 2.66 4.97
C TRP A 125 9.67 3.94 4.16
N THR A 126 8.46 4.47 4.07
CA THR A 126 8.17 5.68 3.29
C THR A 126 6.95 6.42 3.84
N LEU A 127 6.97 7.74 3.73
CA LEU A 127 5.80 8.61 3.91
C LEU A 127 5.31 9.17 2.57
N SER A 128 6.01 8.83 1.49
CA SER A 128 5.75 9.40 0.17
C SER A 128 4.65 8.60 -0.55
N SER A 129 3.76 9.31 -1.20
CA SER A 129 2.84 8.73 -2.16
C SER A 129 3.58 8.32 -3.43
N LEU A 130 2.99 7.40 -4.19
CA LEU A 130 3.47 7.09 -5.52
C LEU A 130 3.23 8.27 -6.47
N SER A 131 4.05 8.38 -7.50
CA SER A 131 3.79 9.25 -8.64
C SER A 131 3.82 8.44 -9.94
N TYR A 132 3.15 8.95 -10.97
CA TYR A 132 3.08 8.30 -12.27
C TYR A 132 3.43 9.29 -13.37
N SER A 133 4.35 8.91 -14.24
CA SER A 133 4.74 9.70 -15.40
C SER A 133 5.35 8.79 -16.47
N ALA A 134 5.09 9.09 -17.73
CA ALA A 134 5.68 8.38 -18.87
C ALA A 134 5.57 6.84 -18.77
N SER A 135 4.39 6.33 -18.41
CA SER A 135 4.11 4.90 -18.22
C SER A 135 4.92 4.22 -17.11
N ARG A 136 5.46 4.98 -16.18
CA ARG A 136 6.22 4.49 -15.04
C ARG A 136 5.61 4.95 -13.73
N LEU A 137 5.70 4.08 -12.72
CA LEU A 137 5.43 4.42 -11.32
C LEU A 137 6.76 4.72 -10.62
N TYR A 138 6.74 5.74 -9.80
CA TYR A 138 7.88 6.13 -8.97
C TYR A 138 7.50 6.07 -7.51
N ALA A 139 8.34 5.42 -6.73
CA ALA A 139 8.21 5.31 -5.28
C ALA A 139 9.48 5.80 -4.61
N ARG A 140 9.37 6.77 -3.69
CA ARG A 140 10.48 7.20 -2.86
C ARG A 140 10.42 6.49 -1.52
N THR A 141 11.52 5.89 -1.12
CA THR A 141 11.71 5.31 0.21
C THR A 141 12.75 6.12 1.00
N LEU A 142 13.05 5.71 2.24
CA LEU A 142 14.15 6.32 3.00
C LEU A 142 15.52 6.15 2.34
N LYS A 143 15.70 5.09 1.54
CA LYS A 143 17.00 4.73 0.98
C LYS A 143 17.13 5.00 -0.51
N GLU A 144 16.03 4.92 -1.25
CA GLU A 144 16.09 4.84 -2.71
C GLU A 144 14.86 5.47 -3.38
N LEU A 145 15.05 5.80 -4.65
CA LEU A 145 13.98 6.10 -5.58
C LEU A 145 13.80 4.89 -6.51
N ILE A 146 12.63 4.27 -6.43
CA ILE A 146 12.28 3.07 -7.19
C ILE A 146 11.48 3.51 -8.41
N CYS A 147 11.90 3.04 -9.59
CA CYS A 147 11.16 3.20 -10.85
C CYS A 147 10.61 1.84 -11.25
N ILE A 148 9.31 1.75 -11.47
CA ILE A 148 8.61 0.53 -11.85
C ILE A 148 7.99 0.77 -13.23
N GLU A 149 8.35 -0.07 -14.18
CA GLU A 149 7.77 -0.07 -15.53
C GLU A 149 7.32 -1.47 -15.95
N GLU A 150 6.35 -1.53 -16.84
CA GLU A 150 5.92 -2.79 -17.43
C GLU A 150 7.02 -3.30 -18.37
N GLN A 151 7.45 -4.54 -18.15
CA GLN A 151 8.35 -5.17 -19.11
C GLN A 151 7.56 -5.45 -20.39
N LYS A 152 7.96 -4.81 -21.48
CA LYS A 152 7.46 -5.20 -22.81
C LYS A 152 7.98 -6.61 -23.12
N GLN A 153 7.07 -7.55 -23.19
CA GLN A 153 7.35 -8.89 -23.73
C GLN A 153 7.61 -8.80 -25.23
#